data_a1c663124d9c93a47afbeb50481aa84c
#
_entry.id   a1c663124d9c93a47afbeb50481aa84c
#
_cell.length_a   1.000
_cell.length_b   1.000
_cell.length_c   1.000
_cell.angle_alpha   90.00
_cell.angle_beta   90.00
_cell.angle_gamma   90.00
#
_symmetry.space_group_name_H-M   'P 1'
#
loop_
_entity.id
_entity.type
_entity.pdbx_description
1 polymer ?
#
loop_
_entity_poly.entity_id
_entity_poly.type
_entity_poly.pdbx_seq_one_letter_code
_entity_poly.pdbx_strand_id
1 'polypeptide(L)'
;GEKVLIAIKGAFREYLICTNKSVYIAKKGFMTGHFLGKGNFHIPYNKITNVEIDMHLLSGYFEISTGGLENKKLNYWSNNANEDPAKQPNCISLNKVVLKDFEKARDFILNYEADAKTDVKIKSEKSIPEQIREYKELLDDGIISKDEFEEKKKELLSK
;
A
#
# COMPACT_ATOMS: atom_id res chain seq x y z
N GLY A 1 12.11 -8.62 -9.49
CA GLY A 1 11.18 -7.83 -10.28
C GLY A 1 9.86 -7.62 -9.57
N GLU A 2 9.04 -6.70 -10.03
CA GLU A 2 7.69 -6.47 -9.51
C GLU A 2 6.74 -7.56 -10.03
N LYS A 3 5.97 -8.17 -9.13
CA LYS A 3 5.04 -9.27 -9.44
C LYS A 3 3.62 -8.88 -9.04
N VAL A 4 2.65 -9.13 -9.93
CA VAL A 4 1.22 -8.96 -9.62
C VAL A 4 0.76 -10.08 -8.70
N LEU A 5 0.11 -9.73 -7.59
CA LEU A 5 -0.44 -10.64 -6.59
C LEU A 5 -1.96 -10.70 -6.67
N ILE A 6 -2.61 -9.54 -6.87
CA ILE A 6 -4.05 -9.39 -7.00
C ILE A 6 -4.35 -8.47 -8.18
N ALA A 7 -5.33 -8.85 -9.00
CA ALA A 7 -5.88 -7.98 -10.05
C ALA A 7 -7.39 -8.19 -10.11
N ILE A 8 -8.17 -7.16 -9.72
CA ILE A 8 -9.64 -7.21 -9.70
C ILE A 8 -10.23 -6.00 -10.39
N LYS A 9 -11.40 -6.20 -10.99
CA LYS A 9 -12.15 -5.18 -11.70
C LYS A 9 -13.24 -4.60 -10.80
N GLY A 10 -13.36 -3.28 -10.76
CA GLY A 10 -14.46 -2.56 -10.12
C GLY A 10 -15.78 -2.64 -10.90
N ALA A 11 -16.77 -1.89 -10.45
CA ALA A 11 -18.09 -1.86 -11.09
C ALA A 11 -18.05 -1.36 -12.55
N PHE A 12 -17.10 -0.49 -12.85
CA PHE A 12 -16.91 0.05 -14.20
C PHE A 12 -15.57 -0.42 -14.81
N ARG A 13 -14.96 0.38 -15.68
CA ARG A 13 -13.65 0.09 -16.29
C ARG A 13 -12.50 0.56 -15.40
N GLU A 14 -12.54 0.15 -14.15
CA GLU A 14 -11.57 0.45 -13.11
C GLU A 14 -10.97 -0.87 -12.63
N TYR A 15 -9.68 -0.87 -12.35
CA TYR A 15 -8.94 -2.06 -11.93
C TYR A 15 -8.08 -1.74 -10.71
N LEU A 16 -8.17 -2.59 -9.69
CA LEU A 16 -7.22 -2.62 -8.59
C LEU A 16 -6.16 -3.69 -8.88
N ILE A 17 -4.90 -3.31 -8.80
CA ILE A 17 -3.76 -4.20 -9.02
C ILE A 17 -2.84 -4.05 -7.82
N CYS A 18 -2.69 -5.13 -7.06
CA CYS A 18 -1.74 -5.21 -5.96
C CYS A 18 -0.52 -6.02 -6.42
N THR A 19 0.65 -5.45 -6.26
CA THR A 19 1.91 -6.13 -6.55
C THR A 19 2.64 -6.45 -5.24
N ASN A 20 3.81 -7.05 -5.32
CA ASN A 20 4.68 -7.24 -4.16
C ASN A 20 5.38 -5.95 -3.69
N LYS A 21 5.11 -4.79 -4.30
CA LYS A 21 5.72 -3.50 -3.93
C LYS A 21 4.72 -2.38 -3.70
N SER A 22 3.65 -2.37 -4.47
CA SER A 22 2.76 -1.21 -4.57
C SER A 22 1.34 -1.62 -4.94
N VAL A 23 0.43 -0.69 -4.72
CA VAL A 23 -0.96 -0.77 -5.19
C VAL A 23 -1.17 0.21 -6.34
N TYR A 24 -1.88 -0.23 -7.36
CA TYR A 24 -2.23 0.56 -8.54
C TYR A 24 -3.74 0.59 -8.71
N ILE A 25 -4.28 1.75 -9.08
CA ILE A 25 -5.65 1.90 -9.57
C ILE A 25 -5.57 2.41 -11.01
N ALA A 26 -6.03 1.61 -11.95
CA ALA A 26 -6.09 1.96 -13.36
C ALA A 26 -7.54 2.22 -13.76
N LYS A 27 -7.82 3.40 -14.33
CA LYS A 27 -9.16 3.82 -14.78
C LYS A 27 -9.18 4.03 -16.28
N LYS A 28 -10.25 3.55 -16.93
CA LYS A 28 -10.47 3.73 -18.39
C LYS A 28 -11.91 4.14 -18.66
N GLY A 29 -12.11 5.17 -19.47
CA GLY A 29 -13.40 5.53 -20.03
C GLY A 29 -14.07 6.75 -19.41
N PHE A 30 -15.20 7.13 -19.98
CA PHE A 30 -15.93 8.37 -19.67
C PHE A 30 -16.49 8.41 -18.24
N MET A 31 -17.00 7.26 -17.77
CA MET A 31 -17.60 7.16 -16.43
C MET A 31 -16.62 7.36 -15.27
N THR A 32 -15.34 7.27 -15.54
CA THR A 32 -14.28 7.51 -14.55
C THR A 32 -13.72 8.93 -14.57
N GLY A 33 -14.32 9.82 -15.36
CA GLY A 33 -13.86 11.21 -15.52
C GLY A 33 -12.57 11.38 -16.36
N HIS A 34 -12.06 10.30 -16.93
CA HIS A 34 -10.86 10.32 -17.77
C HIS A 34 -11.23 10.03 -19.24
N PHE A 35 -11.65 11.05 -19.96
CA PHE A 35 -12.19 10.93 -21.33
C PHE A 35 -11.19 10.39 -22.37
N LEU A 36 -9.94 10.79 -22.28
CA LEU A 36 -8.87 10.36 -23.17
C LEU A 36 -7.68 9.75 -22.43
N GLY A 37 -7.78 9.63 -21.10
CA GLY A 37 -6.66 9.34 -20.24
C GLY A 37 -6.72 7.97 -19.60
N LYS A 38 -5.56 7.52 -19.26
CA LYS A 38 -5.32 6.47 -18.29
C LYS A 38 -5.18 7.16 -16.93
N GLY A 39 -6.27 7.27 -16.17
CA GLY A 39 -6.18 7.65 -14.77
C GLY A 39 -5.48 6.51 -14.04
N ASN A 40 -4.22 6.66 -13.76
CA ASN A 40 -3.47 5.68 -12.97
C ASN A 40 -3.08 6.33 -11.64
N PHE A 41 -3.49 5.70 -10.56
CA PHE A 41 -3.01 5.98 -9.22
C PHE A 41 -2.01 4.89 -8.83
N HIS A 42 -0.92 5.27 -8.20
CA HIS A 42 0.12 4.35 -7.76
C HIS A 42 0.61 4.76 -6.38
N ILE A 43 0.67 3.79 -5.47
CA ILE A 43 1.14 4.03 -4.11
C ILE A 43 1.89 2.82 -3.53
N PRO A 44 3.09 3.00 -2.99
CA PRO A 44 3.76 1.98 -2.19
C PRO A 44 3.00 1.71 -0.89
N TYR A 45 3.01 0.46 -0.41
CA TYR A 45 2.26 0.07 0.79
C TYR A 45 2.60 0.92 2.03
N ASN A 46 3.86 1.30 2.22
CA ASN A 46 4.30 2.11 3.36
C ASN A 46 3.79 3.56 3.35
N LYS A 47 3.11 3.98 2.30
CA LYS A 47 2.48 5.31 2.17
C LYS A 47 0.97 5.27 2.33
N ILE A 48 0.38 4.08 2.41
CA ILE A 48 -1.05 3.88 2.65
C ILE A 48 -1.33 4.17 4.11
N THR A 49 -2.30 5.02 4.38
CA THR A 49 -2.72 5.36 5.74
C THR A 49 -4.04 4.70 6.13
N ASN A 50 -4.91 4.43 5.15
CA ASN A 50 -6.17 3.73 5.35
C ASN A 50 -6.66 3.13 4.03
N VAL A 51 -7.48 2.10 4.14
CA VAL A 51 -8.25 1.51 3.02
C VAL A 51 -9.69 1.36 3.48
N GLU A 52 -10.59 2.03 2.80
CA GLU A 52 -12.00 2.12 3.17
C GLU A 52 -12.91 1.54 2.08
N ILE A 53 -13.97 0.89 2.50
CA ILE A 53 -15.08 0.47 1.65
C ILE A 53 -16.35 1.11 2.21
N ASP A 54 -16.98 1.96 1.44
CA ASP A 54 -18.29 2.53 1.75
C ASP A 54 -19.32 1.99 0.77
N MET A 55 -20.34 1.30 1.29
CA MET A 55 -21.40 0.67 0.50
C MET A 55 -22.75 1.22 0.91
N HIS A 56 -23.43 1.82 -0.06
CA HIS A 56 -24.85 2.14 0.03
C HIS A 56 -25.71 0.97 -0.50
N LEU A 57 -26.97 1.20 -0.72
CA LEU A 57 -27.93 0.13 -1.06
C LEU A 57 -27.52 -0.70 -2.30
N LEU A 58 -27.05 -0.06 -3.35
CA LEU A 58 -26.72 -0.71 -4.63
C LEU A 58 -25.30 -0.45 -5.13
N SER A 59 -24.70 0.65 -4.70
CA SER A 59 -23.39 1.11 -5.13
C SER A 59 -22.57 1.58 -3.95
N GLY A 60 -21.27 1.62 -4.13
CA GLY A 60 -20.30 2.06 -3.14
C GLY A 60 -18.99 2.44 -3.77
N TYR A 61 -17.98 2.62 -2.96
CA TYR A 61 -16.63 2.86 -3.41
C TYR A 61 -15.60 2.21 -2.50
N PHE A 62 -14.46 1.93 -3.08
CA PHE A 62 -13.24 1.52 -2.41
C PHE A 62 -12.25 2.67 -2.51
N GLU A 63 -11.68 3.10 -1.40
CA GLU A 63 -10.76 4.24 -1.34
C GLU A 63 -9.46 3.83 -0.68
N ILE A 64 -8.33 4.27 -1.25
CA ILE A 64 -7.01 4.20 -0.63
C ILE A 64 -6.60 5.61 -0.21
N SER A 65 -6.40 5.81 1.08
CA SER A 65 -5.96 7.08 1.64
C SER A 65 -4.44 7.12 1.84
N THR A 66 -3.88 8.31 1.67
CA THR A 66 -2.47 8.61 1.92
C THR A 66 -2.36 9.81 2.86
N GLY A 67 -1.26 9.97 3.57
CA GLY A 67 -1.08 11.03 4.54
C GLY A 67 -1.15 12.48 4.02
N GLY A 68 -1.36 12.67 2.71
CA GLY A 68 -1.56 13.98 2.09
C GLY A 68 -2.95 14.17 1.45
N LEU A 69 -3.78 13.13 1.44
CA LEU A 69 -5.16 13.18 0.97
C LEU A 69 -6.07 13.11 2.19
N GLU A 70 -6.57 14.26 2.64
CA GLU A 70 -7.63 14.29 3.65
C GLU A 70 -8.89 13.65 3.08
N ASN A 71 -9.48 12.73 3.86
CA ASN A 71 -10.79 12.12 3.56
C ASN A 71 -11.88 13.21 3.62
N LYS A 72 -12.12 13.88 2.49
CA LYS A 72 -13.33 14.67 2.31
C LYS A 72 -14.48 13.70 2.16
N LYS A 73 -15.63 13.97 2.79
CA LYS A 73 -16.83 13.17 2.59
C LYS A 73 -17.16 13.11 1.11
N LEU A 74 -16.98 11.92 0.53
CA LEU A 74 -17.32 11.69 -0.86
C LEU A 74 -18.83 11.53 -1.02
N ASN A 75 -19.40 12.08 -2.06
CA ASN A 75 -20.83 12.00 -2.34
C ASN A 75 -21.07 11.66 -3.82
N TYR A 76 -21.62 10.48 -4.08
CA TYR A 76 -21.95 9.99 -5.42
C TYR A 76 -22.90 10.88 -6.21
N TRP A 77 -23.71 11.66 -5.53
CA TRP A 77 -24.74 12.50 -6.13
C TRP A 77 -24.31 13.96 -6.21
N SER A 78 -23.06 14.26 -5.87
CA SER A 78 -22.55 15.61 -5.96
C SER A 78 -22.22 15.97 -7.42
N ASN A 79 -22.65 17.14 -7.86
CA ASN A 79 -22.20 17.74 -9.12
C ASN A 79 -20.74 18.23 -9.04
N ASN A 80 -20.17 18.25 -7.85
CA ASN A 80 -18.78 18.64 -7.63
C ASN A 80 -17.85 17.44 -7.91
N ALA A 81 -17.01 17.58 -8.92
CA ALA A 81 -16.04 16.53 -9.30
C ALA A 81 -15.09 16.13 -8.18
N ASN A 82 -14.85 17.01 -7.19
CA ASN A 82 -13.98 16.73 -6.05
C ASN A 82 -14.67 15.87 -4.97
N GLU A 83 -15.97 15.67 -5.06
CA GLU A 83 -16.77 14.89 -4.11
C GLU A 83 -17.25 13.56 -4.71
N ASP A 84 -17.16 13.40 -6.02
CA ASP A 84 -17.57 12.18 -6.73
C ASP A 84 -16.46 11.12 -6.67
N PRO A 85 -16.68 9.99 -5.95
CA PRO A 85 -15.68 8.92 -5.83
C PRO A 85 -15.23 8.35 -7.18
N ALA A 86 -16.12 8.32 -8.17
CA ALA A 86 -15.78 7.79 -9.50
C ALA A 86 -14.70 8.64 -10.22
N LYS A 87 -14.60 9.91 -9.85
CA LYS A 87 -13.62 10.85 -10.43
C LYS A 87 -12.32 10.94 -9.64
N GLN A 88 -12.29 10.42 -8.40
CA GLN A 88 -11.07 10.44 -7.59
C GLN A 88 -10.07 9.37 -8.09
N PRO A 89 -8.78 9.70 -8.23
CA PRO A 89 -7.79 8.76 -8.74
C PRO A 89 -7.55 7.57 -7.79
N ASN A 90 -7.74 7.77 -6.49
CA ASN A 90 -7.53 6.78 -5.42
C ASN A 90 -8.79 5.99 -5.06
N CYS A 91 -9.89 6.15 -5.77
CA CYS A 91 -11.16 5.45 -5.55
C CYS A 91 -11.52 4.52 -6.70
N ILE A 92 -12.23 3.45 -6.39
CA ILE A 92 -12.85 2.52 -7.36
C ILE A 92 -14.33 2.38 -7.01
N SER A 93 -15.20 2.49 -8.01
CA SER A 93 -16.62 2.28 -7.84
C SER A 93 -16.96 0.82 -7.63
N LEU A 94 -17.83 0.53 -6.68
CA LEU A 94 -18.27 -0.81 -6.31
C LEU A 94 -19.75 -1.03 -6.57
N ASN A 95 -20.09 -2.29 -6.74
CA ASN A 95 -21.45 -2.82 -6.64
C ASN A 95 -21.44 -4.11 -5.80
N LYS A 96 -22.61 -4.69 -5.53
CA LYS A 96 -22.70 -5.89 -4.69
C LYS A 96 -21.98 -7.10 -5.27
N VAL A 97 -21.79 -7.17 -6.60
CA VAL A 97 -21.16 -8.31 -7.28
C VAL A 97 -19.67 -8.36 -6.96
N VAL A 98 -19.00 -7.22 -6.99
CA VAL A 98 -17.55 -7.13 -6.78
C VAL A 98 -17.14 -6.91 -5.33
N LEU A 99 -18.09 -6.58 -4.44
CA LEU A 99 -17.83 -6.21 -3.05
C LEU A 99 -16.92 -7.19 -2.31
N LYS A 100 -17.23 -8.48 -2.36
CA LYS A 100 -16.46 -9.52 -1.63
C LYS A 100 -15.00 -9.61 -2.06
N ASP A 101 -14.72 -9.35 -3.33
CA ASP A 101 -13.34 -9.38 -3.83
C ASP A 101 -12.56 -8.14 -3.35
N PHE A 102 -13.24 -7.01 -3.26
CA PHE A 102 -12.64 -5.79 -2.70
C PHE A 102 -12.47 -5.85 -1.17
N GLU A 103 -13.35 -6.52 -0.45
CA GLU A 103 -13.15 -6.81 0.98
C GLU A 103 -11.88 -7.62 1.22
N LYS A 104 -11.66 -8.68 0.44
CA LYS A 104 -10.43 -9.49 0.50
C LYS A 104 -9.19 -8.67 0.13
N ALA A 105 -9.31 -7.82 -0.89
CA ALA A 105 -8.21 -6.96 -1.30
C ALA A 105 -7.87 -5.91 -0.23
N ARG A 106 -8.87 -5.31 0.43
CA ARG A 106 -8.66 -4.41 1.57
C ARG A 106 -7.88 -5.12 2.68
N ASP A 107 -8.35 -6.30 3.08
CA ASP A 107 -7.72 -7.06 4.16
C ASP A 107 -6.28 -7.46 3.79
N PHE A 108 -6.04 -7.83 2.53
CA PHE A 108 -4.70 -8.08 2.01
C PHE A 108 -3.81 -6.82 2.09
N ILE A 109 -4.29 -5.67 1.62
CA ILE A 109 -3.51 -4.41 1.61
C ILE A 109 -3.17 -3.98 3.03
N LEU A 110 -4.13 -4.05 3.97
CA LEU A 110 -3.93 -3.66 5.36
C LEU A 110 -2.92 -4.57 6.06
N ASN A 111 -2.97 -5.88 5.82
CA ASN A 111 -1.99 -6.82 6.38
C ASN A 111 -0.60 -6.58 5.77
N TYR A 112 -0.53 -6.42 4.45
CA TYR A 112 0.73 -6.15 3.74
C TYR A 112 1.35 -4.81 4.15
N GLU A 113 0.52 -3.79 4.38
CA GLU A 113 0.94 -2.50 4.91
C GLU A 113 1.52 -2.62 6.32
N ALA A 114 0.89 -3.43 7.19
CA ALA A 114 1.39 -3.66 8.54
C ALA A 114 2.78 -4.33 8.52
N ASP A 115 2.97 -5.33 7.66
CA ASP A 115 4.25 -6.01 7.47
C ASP A 115 5.31 -5.05 6.92
N ALA A 116 4.96 -4.24 5.92
CA ALA A 116 5.86 -3.24 5.34
C ALA A 116 6.26 -2.15 6.34
N LYS A 117 5.35 -1.72 7.22
CA LYS A 117 5.65 -0.78 8.30
C LYS A 117 6.50 -1.41 9.40
N THR A 118 6.34 -2.70 9.64
CA THR A 118 7.17 -3.46 10.58
C THR A 118 8.60 -3.57 10.07
N ASP A 119 8.77 -3.88 8.78
CA ASP A 119 10.10 -3.90 8.14
C ASP A 119 10.79 -2.53 8.15
N VAL A 120 10.03 -1.43 8.00
CA VAL A 120 10.56 -0.06 8.10
C VAL A 120 10.90 0.28 9.57
N LYS A 121 10.14 -0.20 10.55
CA LYS A 121 10.49 -0.05 11.98
C LYS A 121 11.73 -0.86 12.36
N ILE A 122 11.94 -2.02 11.74
CA ILE A 122 13.15 -2.83 11.94
C ILE A 122 14.36 -2.17 11.23
N LYS A 123 14.15 -1.41 10.14
CA LYS A 123 15.19 -0.58 9.51
C LYS A 123 15.40 0.78 10.19
N SER A 124 14.48 1.24 11.04
CA SER A 124 14.69 2.41 11.87
C SER A 124 15.45 1.98 13.13
N GLU A 125 16.77 2.01 13.03
CA GLU A 125 17.72 2.10 14.13
C GLU A 125 17.57 0.99 15.18
N LYS A 126 17.96 -0.24 14.82
CA LYS A 126 18.46 -1.15 15.85
C LYS A 126 19.54 -0.39 16.62
N SER A 127 19.39 -0.31 17.91
CA SER A 127 20.42 0.33 18.75
C SER A 127 21.78 -0.33 18.48
N ILE A 128 22.85 0.44 18.59
CA ILE A 128 24.21 -0.10 18.38
C ILE A 128 24.44 -1.42 19.15
N PRO A 129 23.99 -1.57 20.42
CA PRO A 129 24.07 -2.84 21.14
C PRO A 129 23.32 -4.01 20.50
N GLU A 130 22.16 -3.77 19.90
CA GLU A 130 21.38 -4.81 19.21
C GLU A 130 22.05 -5.25 17.93
N GLN A 131 22.63 -4.33 17.14
CA GLN A 131 23.40 -4.64 15.96
C GLN A 131 24.66 -5.48 16.31
N ILE A 132 25.36 -5.10 17.37
CA ILE A 132 26.55 -5.86 17.84
C ILE A 132 26.15 -7.28 18.28
N ARG A 133 24.98 -7.44 18.91
CA ARG A 133 24.49 -8.77 19.32
C ARG A 133 24.20 -9.67 18.11
N GLU A 134 23.58 -9.13 17.07
CA GLU A 134 23.32 -9.88 15.82
C GLU A 134 24.60 -10.29 15.12
N TYR A 135 25.58 -9.39 15.01
CA TYR A 135 26.88 -9.76 14.45
C TYR A 135 27.60 -10.81 15.28
N LYS A 136 27.37 -10.83 16.60
CA LYS A 136 27.91 -11.87 17.47
C LYS A 136 27.27 -13.22 17.20
N GLU A 137 25.95 -13.28 17.01
CA GLU A 137 25.24 -14.49 16.62
C GLU A 137 25.76 -15.05 15.30
N LEU A 138 26.00 -14.18 14.30
CA LEU A 138 26.59 -14.58 13.03
C LEU A 138 28.03 -15.13 13.18
N LEU A 139 28.79 -14.60 14.12
CA LEU A 139 30.10 -15.14 14.45
C LEU A 139 30.00 -16.51 15.14
N ASP A 140 29.08 -16.65 16.11
CA ASP A 140 28.89 -17.89 16.86
C ASP A 140 28.35 -19.02 15.95
N ASP A 141 27.57 -18.68 14.94
CA ASP A 141 27.09 -19.56 13.86
C ASP A 141 28.14 -19.84 12.77
N GLY A 142 29.31 -19.22 12.85
CA GLY A 142 30.42 -19.42 11.90
C GLY A 142 30.17 -18.80 10.52
N ILE A 143 29.20 -17.91 10.39
CA ILE A 143 28.82 -17.22 9.13
C ILE A 143 29.82 -16.10 8.81
N ILE A 144 30.34 -15.43 9.83
CA ILE A 144 31.39 -14.41 9.72
C ILE A 144 32.61 -14.79 10.56
N SER A 145 33.76 -14.30 10.16
CA SER A 145 35.01 -14.48 10.91
C SER A 145 35.12 -13.53 12.10
N LYS A 146 36.03 -13.83 13.02
CA LYS A 146 36.30 -12.97 14.16
C LYS A 146 36.80 -11.58 13.74
N ASP A 147 37.61 -11.52 12.69
CA ASP A 147 38.18 -10.27 12.19
C ASP A 147 37.07 -9.38 11.59
N GLU A 148 36.12 -9.95 10.82
CA GLU A 148 34.96 -9.25 10.29
C GLU A 148 34.02 -8.73 11.39
N PHE A 149 33.83 -9.51 12.45
CA PHE A 149 33.07 -9.09 13.63
C PHE A 149 33.70 -7.88 14.32
N GLU A 150 35.02 -7.93 14.59
CA GLU A 150 35.71 -6.83 15.30
C GLU A 150 35.77 -5.56 14.44
N GLU A 151 35.90 -5.68 13.12
CA GLU A 151 35.81 -4.55 12.18
C GLU A 151 34.44 -3.88 12.23
N LYS A 152 33.35 -4.68 12.12
CA LYS A 152 31.99 -4.17 12.20
C LYS A 152 31.64 -3.54 13.55
N LYS A 153 32.08 -4.13 14.62
CA LYS A 153 31.92 -3.60 15.97
C LYS A 153 32.60 -2.24 16.13
N LYS A 154 33.82 -2.09 15.60
CA LYS A 154 34.52 -0.79 15.60
C LYS A 154 33.78 0.27 14.78
N GLU A 155 33.30 -0.09 13.60
CA GLU A 155 32.52 0.80 12.74
C GLU A 155 31.25 1.32 13.45
N LEU A 156 30.52 0.42 14.13
CA LEU A 156 29.29 0.75 14.85
C LEU A 156 29.54 1.64 16.08
N LEU A 157 30.63 1.43 16.79
CA LEU A 157 30.99 2.22 17.97
C LEU A 157 31.63 3.59 17.64
N SER A 158 32.00 3.82 16.39
CA SER A 158 32.59 5.08 15.92
C SER A 158 31.57 6.09 15.37
N LYS A 159 30.28 5.73 15.32
CA LYS A 159 29.16 6.59 14.93
C LYS A 159 28.54 7.26 16.15
#